data_21b75a7b459d196357bcf994be365465
#
_entry.id   21b75a7b459d196357bcf994be365465
#
_cell.length_a   1.000
_cell.length_b   1.000
_cell.length_c   1.000
_cell.angle_alpha   90.00
_cell.angle_beta   90.00
_cell.angle_gamma   90.00
#
_symmetry.space_group_name_H-M   'P 1'
#
loop_
_entity.id
_entity.type
_entity.pdbx_description
1 polymer ?
#
loop_
_entity_poly.entity_id
_entity_poly.type
_entity_poly.pdbx_seq_one_letter_code
_entity_poly.pdbx_strand_id
1 'polypeptide(L)'
;MKNILHAFQNFSLLLCLLLMTTAAWPQAADAPFRPAEGIATLEKMSQDLTEGELDEKTILAMRTAAAELEKNGEACGKAYAPQIERLKAELAVLGEPDPNEEIDIWERRRKTTEDLARISSAQSNCQLLVLRAQDFRTLADGALNRLAAKKMWSRGPSLLIELEDAVEAMQGLPGATQISASVESRFDVPAIGMLLVAAVLTVLSAALGFRIKQRFYDWAHKSKLDEGPPTLKFLLPRPPAENAPLILTGAVLSAYAYVAAKEPNLELYAIRLPLGLLFYGLGVVLIRWSTNKLSPSAQVEGLAPEHIPSLRARMRASLLVLVAGFILLGPNWLGGPPQEALLFPYILLGLALIVCLMSILILARQIKGTKRRFRLVRMIASVALLVGAVAALAGYYNFANYLLTAVLTTMLAAFFLWLLLWMTGSIAQLVAKGGTRFSYRMRTWLGLSPTDPDSGLGIYNLVADLFLWASAIMIVANAWDTSDRFPGYVASVFTDGVEVGSVRIVPMHIIYGLIAFVGILIGTGWVKQAVQKRYIRHTRMDRGARDALLKITGYVGFVVAALVGLKLTGISFAGLAIVAGALSVGIGFGLQNIVSNFVSGLILLFERPIKSGDFV
;
A
#
# COMPACT_ATOMS: atom_id res chain seq x y z
N MET A 1 30.05 -5.34 -23.05
CA MET A 1 30.52 -4.22 -22.21
C MET A 1 29.80 -2.90 -22.49
N LYS A 2 29.57 -2.49 -23.73
CA LYS A 2 28.82 -1.24 -24.07
C LYS A 2 27.38 -1.21 -23.52
N ASN A 3 26.63 -2.30 -23.58
CA ASN A 3 25.23 -2.34 -23.12
C ASN A 3 25.06 -2.27 -21.58
N ILE A 4 26.08 -2.61 -20.80
CA ILE A 4 26.07 -2.51 -19.33
C ILE A 4 26.41 -1.08 -18.91
N LEU A 5 27.29 -0.39 -19.65
CA LEU A 5 27.63 1.02 -19.40
C LEU A 5 26.42 1.94 -19.69
N HIS A 6 25.65 1.68 -20.75
CA HIS A 6 24.41 2.39 -21.05
C HIS A 6 23.30 2.15 -20.02
N ALA A 7 23.16 0.92 -19.50
CA ALA A 7 22.22 0.61 -18.42
C ALA A 7 22.58 1.34 -17.12
N PHE A 8 23.87 1.45 -16.81
CA PHE A 8 24.36 2.16 -15.61
C PHE A 8 24.24 3.69 -15.75
N GLN A 9 24.49 4.23 -16.95
CA GLN A 9 24.29 5.65 -17.26
C GLN A 9 22.80 6.04 -17.19
N ASN A 10 21.91 5.21 -17.74
CA ASN A 10 20.48 5.43 -17.67
C ASN A 10 19.92 5.30 -16.25
N PHE A 11 20.45 4.38 -15.44
CA PHE A 11 20.08 4.24 -14.03
C PHE A 11 20.59 5.40 -13.18
N SER A 12 21.81 5.88 -13.43
CA SER A 12 22.38 7.07 -12.79
C SER A 12 21.59 8.34 -13.16
N LEU A 13 21.18 8.49 -14.42
CA LEU A 13 20.33 9.59 -14.88
C LEU A 13 18.92 9.53 -14.28
N LEU A 14 18.32 8.35 -14.16
CA LEU A 14 17.01 8.15 -13.52
C LEU A 14 17.09 8.44 -12.01
N LEU A 15 18.18 8.05 -11.35
CA LEU A 15 18.41 8.35 -9.94
C LEU A 15 18.66 9.84 -9.69
N CYS A 16 19.40 10.52 -10.58
CA CYS A 16 19.58 11.98 -10.55
C CYS A 16 18.28 12.72 -10.83
N LEU A 17 17.44 12.24 -11.77
CA LEU A 17 16.11 12.80 -12.03
C LEU A 17 15.17 12.63 -10.84
N LEU A 18 15.19 11.47 -10.18
CA LEU A 18 14.42 11.21 -8.95
C LEU A 18 14.92 12.04 -7.75
N LEU A 19 16.21 12.32 -7.66
CA LEU A 19 16.79 13.20 -6.64
C LEU A 19 16.56 14.69 -6.93
N MET A 20 16.42 15.07 -8.19
CA MET A 20 16.09 16.45 -8.58
C MET A 20 14.59 16.78 -8.41
N THR A 21 13.70 15.80 -8.40
CA THR A 21 12.27 16.03 -8.16
C THR A 21 11.94 16.28 -6.67
N THR A 22 12.89 16.09 -5.76
CA THR A 22 12.72 16.41 -4.32
C THR A 22 13.28 17.78 -3.93
N ALA A 23 13.97 18.48 -4.84
CA ALA A 23 14.28 19.88 -4.65
C ALA A 23 13.01 20.70 -4.97
N ALA A 24 12.13 20.84 -3.97
CA ALA A 24 11.07 21.83 -4.04
C ALA A 24 11.72 23.20 -4.26
N TRP A 25 11.57 23.75 -5.44
CA TRP A 25 11.86 25.15 -5.69
C TRP A 25 11.06 25.97 -4.70
N PRO A 26 11.64 26.98 -4.06
CA PRO A 26 10.85 27.87 -3.23
C PRO A 26 9.79 28.49 -4.16
N GLN A 27 8.53 28.12 -3.95
CA GLN A 27 7.40 28.82 -4.53
C GLN A 27 7.54 30.30 -4.12
N ALA A 28 7.33 31.18 -5.10
CA ALA A 28 7.30 32.62 -4.92
C ALA A 28 6.48 32.95 -3.66
N ALA A 29 6.99 33.85 -2.84
CA ALA A 29 6.35 34.30 -1.62
C ALA A 29 4.95 34.81 -1.94
N ASP A 30 3.95 33.96 -1.71
CA ASP A 30 2.57 34.39 -1.57
C ASP A 30 2.49 35.44 -0.44
N ALA A 31 1.52 36.34 -0.53
CA ALA A 31 1.30 37.40 0.43
C ALA A 31 1.44 36.90 1.87
N PRO A 32 2.02 37.67 2.80
CA PRO A 32 2.35 37.16 4.13
C PRO A 32 1.10 36.60 4.80
N PHE A 33 1.13 35.29 5.05
CA PHE A 33 0.05 34.55 5.69
C PHE A 33 -0.32 35.21 7.02
N ARG A 34 -1.59 35.62 7.17
CA ARG A 34 -2.10 36.28 8.36
C ARG A 34 -2.89 35.30 9.25
N PRO A 35 -2.32 34.83 10.36
CA PRO A 35 -3.00 33.86 11.23
C PRO A 35 -4.38 34.31 11.72
N ALA A 36 -4.57 35.64 11.93
CA ALA A 36 -5.83 36.20 12.39
C ALA A 36 -6.99 35.97 11.38
N GLU A 37 -6.74 36.06 10.09
CA GLU A 37 -7.74 35.80 9.04
C GLU A 37 -8.11 34.30 9.03
N GLY A 38 -7.14 33.42 9.25
CA GLY A 38 -7.38 31.98 9.38
C GLY A 38 -8.24 31.64 10.60
N ILE A 39 -8.00 32.28 11.75
CA ILE A 39 -8.80 32.10 12.98
C ILE A 39 -10.24 32.58 12.74
N ALA A 40 -10.45 33.77 12.15
CA ALA A 40 -11.78 34.27 11.84
C ALA A 40 -12.56 33.35 10.88
N THR A 41 -11.86 32.77 9.89
CA THR A 41 -12.44 31.80 8.97
C THR A 41 -12.90 30.53 9.71
N LEU A 42 -12.08 30.01 10.62
CA LEU A 42 -12.44 28.83 11.43
C LEU A 42 -13.60 29.10 12.38
N GLU A 43 -13.67 30.30 12.98
CA GLU A 43 -14.80 30.69 13.83
C GLU A 43 -16.11 30.75 13.05
N LYS A 44 -16.09 31.34 11.84
CA LYS A 44 -17.26 31.35 10.95
C LYS A 44 -17.68 29.93 10.57
N MET A 45 -16.72 29.08 10.15
CA MET A 45 -16.99 27.68 9.80
C MET A 45 -17.55 26.90 11.00
N SER A 46 -17.10 27.21 12.22
CA SER A 46 -17.61 26.59 13.45
C SER A 46 -19.04 27.01 13.74
N GLN A 47 -19.38 28.29 13.52
CA GLN A 47 -20.75 28.78 13.64
C GLN A 47 -21.67 28.15 12.61
N ASP A 48 -21.26 28.13 11.32
CA ASP A 48 -22.01 27.49 10.24
C ASP A 48 -22.28 26.00 10.52
N LEU A 49 -21.30 25.29 11.14
CA LEU A 49 -21.40 23.88 11.50
C LEU A 49 -22.38 23.62 12.66
N THR A 50 -22.53 24.59 13.58
CA THR A 50 -23.42 24.46 14.76
C THR A 50 -24.85 24.90 14.48
N GLU A 51 -25.05 25.89 13.61
CA GLU A 51 -26.34 26.50 13.31
C GLU A 51 -27.03 25.90 12.05
N GLY A 52 -26.24 25.32 11.12
CA GLY A 52 -26.75 24.85 9.82
C GLY A 52 -26.97 23.34 9.73
N GLU A 53 -28.04 22.91 9.04
CA GLU A 53 -28.12 21.54 8.51
C GLU A 53 -27.26 21.45 7.24
N LEU A 54 -25.94 21.22 7.43
CA LEU A 54 -25.00 21.12 6.33
C LEU A 54 -24.98 19.70 5.77
N ASP A 55 -24.79 19.58 4.45
CA ASP A 55 -24.58 18.31 3.78
C ASP A 55 -23.16 17.76 4.02
N GLU A 56 -23.02 16.46 3.85
CA GLU A 56 -21.74 15.74 4.05
C GLU A 56 -20.59 16.34 3.24
N LYS A 57 -20.86 16.75 1.98
CA LYS A 57 -19.87 17.32 1.07
C LYS A 57 -19.36 18.67 1.56
N THR A 58 -20.24 19.52 2.08
CA THR A 58 -19.87 20.83 2.63
C THR A 58 -19.04 20.70 3.89
N ILE A 59 -19.41 19.79 4.81
CA ILE A 59 -18.63 19.54 6.03
C ILE A 59 -17.25 18.97 5.68
N LEU A 60 -17.14 18.08 4.68
CA LEU A 60 -15.87 17.55 4.22
C LEU A 60 -14.98 18.63 3.60
N ALA A 61 -15.55 19.56 2.82
CA ALA A 61 -14.84 20.70 2.27
C ALA A 61 -14.31 21.63 3.38
N MET A 62 -15.13 21.93 4.39
CA MET A 62 -14.71 22.72 5.56
C MET A 62 -13.59 22.04 6.35
N ARG A 63 -13.68 20.72 6.55
CA ARG A 63 -12.64 19.92 7.20
C ARG A 63 -11.31 19.96 6.45
N THR A 64 -11.34 19.87 5.12
CA THR A 64 -10.12 19.95 4.29
C THR A 64 -9.50 21.34 4.34
N ALA A 65 -10.31 22.40 4.31
CA ALA A 65 -9.85 23.79 4.46
C ALA A 65 -9.21 24.01 5.85
N ALA A 66 -9.80 23.46 6.92
CA ALA A 66 -9.21 23.53 8.25
C ALA A 66 -7.87 22.80 8.35
N ALA A 67 -7.70 21.64 7.68
CA ALA A 67 -6.43 20.93 7.62
C ALA A 67 -5.34 21.72 6.87
N GLU A 68 -5.71 22.47 5.85
CA GLU A 68 -4.79 23.38 5.15
C GLU A 68 -4.37 24.56 6.01
N LEU A 69 -5.31 25.17 6.77
CA LEU A 69 -5.01 26.22 7.74
C LEU A 69 -4.12 25.71 8.87
N GLU A 70 -4.31 24.50 9.36
CA GLU A 70 -3.43 23.85 10.34
C GLU A 70 -1.99 23.75 9.82
N LYS A 71 -1.82 23.22 8.60
CA LYS A 71 -0.52 23.09 7.93
C LYS A 71 0.17 24.45 7.76
N ASN A 72 -0.59 25.47 7.36
CA ASN A 72 -0.08 26.82 7.20
C ASN A 72 0.32 27.45 8.55
N GLY A 73 -0.45 27.18 9.61
CA GLY A 73 -0.12 27.57 10.99
C GLY A 73 1.15 26.91 11.51
N GLU A 74 1.36 25.63 11.26
CA GLU A 74 2.59 24.93 11.61
C GLU A 74 3.81 25.48 10.86
N ALA A 75 3.68 25.73 9.55
CA ALA A 75 4.75 26.31 8.75
C ALA A 75 5.13 27.71 9.26
N CYS A 76 4.12 28.52 9.59
CA CYS A 76 4.26 29.82 10.21
C CYS A 76 5.03 29.74 11.55
N GLY A 77 4.64 28.86 12.46
CA GLY A 77 5.31 28.65 13.73
C GLY A 77 6.77 28.21 13.60
N LYS A 78 7.03 27.30 12.65
CA LYS A 78 8.39 26.83 12.34
C LYS A 78 9.28 27.94 11.75
N ALA A 79 8.73 28.88 11.00
CA ALA A 79 9.47 30.01 10.42
C ALA A 79 9.94 31.03 11.47
N TYR A 80 9.18 31.20 12.56
CA TYR A 80 9.55 32.12 13.66
C TYR A 80 10.52 31.49 14.69
N ALA A 81 10.54 30.17 14.84
CA ALA A 81 11.36 29.50 15.86
C ALA A 81 12.86 29.89 15.81
N PRO A 82 13.55 29.83 14.64
CA PRO A 82 14.98 30.21 14.58
C PRO A 82 15.23 31.70 14.88
N GLN A 83 14.27 32.57 14.57
CA GLN A 83 14.40 34.02 14.87
C GLN A 83 14.32 34.27 16.38
N ILE A 84 13.41 33.60 17.07
CA ILE A 84 13.26 33.67 18.52
C ILE A 84 14.53 33.17 19.22
N GLU A 85 15.07 32.03 18.80
CA GLU A 85 16.31 31.49 19.35
C GLU A 85 17.51 32.44 19.15
N ARG A 86 17.59 33.08 17.96
CA ARG A 86 18.62 34.08 17.67
C ARG A 86 18.51 35.30 18.58
N LEU A 87 17.29 35.85 18.76
CA LEU A 87 17.07 37.01 19.60
C LEU A 87 17.32 36.70 21.08
N LYS A 88 16.96 35.50 21.54
CA LYS A 88 17.29 35.04 22.90
C LYS A 88 18.80 34.91 23.11
N ALA A 89 19.52 34.37 22.11
CA ALA A 89 20.98 34.27 22.16
C ALA A 89 21.62 35.68 22.20
N GLU A 90 21.08 36.64 21.43
CA GLU A 90 21.55 38.03 21.44
C GLU A 90 21.32 38.70 22.79
N LEU A 91 20.15 38.50 23.43
CA LEU A 91 19.88 38.96 24.78
C LEU A 91 20.80 38.31 25.83
N ALA A 92 21.11 37.02 25.66
CA ALA A 92 22.01 36.31 26.57
C ALA A 92 23.45 36.86 26.51
N VAL A 93 23.90 37.31 25.33
CA VAL A 93 25.22 37.93 25.14
C VAL A 93 25.27 39.33 25.81
N LEU A 94 24.15 40.07 25.85
CA LEU A 94 24.06 41.36 26.48
C LEU A 94 24.05 41.28 28.04
N GLY A 95 23.95 40.09 28.64
CA GLY A 95 23.99 39.84 30.07
C GLY A 95 22.76 40.35 30.82
N GLU A 96 22.85 40.46 32.17
CA GLU A 96 21.78 41.02 33.01
C GLU A 96 21.77 42.56 32.93
N PRO A 97 20.59 43.24 33.05
CA PRO A 97 20.49 44.67 32.99
C PRO A 97 21.22 45.32 34.18
N ASP A 98 22.14 46.26 33.92
CA ASP A 98 22.88 47.03 34.91
C ASP A 98 22.30 48.45 34.97
N PRO A 99 22.05 49.03 36.19
CA PRO A 99 21.59 50.39 36.34
C PRO A 99 22.53 51.46 35.73
N ASN A 100 23.80 51.14 35.52
CA ASN A 100 24.81 52.02 34.94
C ASN A 100 25.23 51.61 33.52
N GLU A 101 24.37 50.87 32.80
CA GLU A 101 24.63 50.39 31.45
C GLU A 101 24.81 51.56 30.47
N GLU A 102 25.75 51.44 29.51
CA GLU A 102 25.91 52.40 28.43
C GLU A 102 24.63 52.54 27.60
N ILE A 103 24.31 53.78 27.21
CA ILE A 103 23.06 54.12 26.50
C ILE A 103 22.88 53.25 25.23
N ASP A 104 23.96 52.99 24.52
CA ASP A 104 23.96 52.13 23.30
C ASP A 104 23.55 50.67 23.60
N ILE A 105 24.04 50.12 24.70
CA ILE A 105 23.71 48.73 25.12
C ILE A 105 22.25 48.67 25.61
N TRP A 106 21.81 49.70 26.35
CA TRP A 106 20.43 49.80 26.80
C TRP A 106 19.43 49.92 25.65
N GLU A 107 19.72 50.77 24.63
CA GLU A 107 18.86 50.88 23.43
C GLU A 107 18.80 49.57 22.64
N ARG A 108 19.93 48.90 22.47
CA ARG A 108 20.00 47.62 21.77
C ARG A 108 19.21 46.54 22.52
N ARG A 109 19.35 46.43 23.85
CA ARG A 109 18.59 45.52 24.70
C ARG A 109 17.09 45.78 24.59
N ARG A 110 16.67 47.04 24.71
CA ARG A 110 15.26 47.42 24.57
C ARG A 110 14.70 46.99 23.22
N LYS A 111 15.38 47.31 22.13
CA LYS A 111 14.97 46.95 20.78
C LYS A 111 14.88 45.43 20.59
N THR A 112 15.89 44.69 21.03
CA THR A 112 15.89 43.22 20.94
C THR A 112 14.76 42.60 21.76
N THR A 113 14.43 43.18 22.94
CA THR A 113 13.31 42.72 23.77
C THR A 113 11.96 43.01 23.10
N GLU A 114 11.79 44.20 22.52
CA GLU A 114 10.58 44.56 21.76
C GLU A 114 10.39 43.65 20.53
N ASP A 115 11.47 43.41 19.80
CA ASP A 115 11.44 42.50 18.65
C ASP A 115 11.12 41.03 19.06
N LEU A 116 11.71 40.57 20.17
CA LEU A 116 11.40 39.24 20.72
C LEU A 116 9.93 39.13 21.14
N ALA A 117 9.39 40.15 21.82
CA ALA A 117 7.98 40.18 22.21
C ALA A 117 7.04 40.13 20.97
N ARG A 118 7.37 40.94 19.94
CA ARG A 118 6.60 40.97 18.70
C ARG A 118 6.61 39.62 17.95
N ILE A 119 7.80 39.01 17.81
CA ILE A 119 7.95 37.76 17.09
C ILE A 119 7.35 36.59 17.90
N SER A 120 7.50 36.58 19.22
CA SER A 120 6.89 35.56 20.08
C SER A 120 5.36 35.65 20.08
N SER A 121 4.78 36.84 20.02
CA SER A 121 3.35 37.06 19.85
C SER A 121 2.86 36.53 18.47
N ALA A 122 3.62 36.80 17.41
CA ALA A 122 3.31 36.25 16.08
C ALA A 122 3.36 34.73 16.07
N GLN A 123 4.36 34.11 16.71
CA GLN A 123 4.45 32.66 16.86
C GLN A 123 3.26 32.09 17.66
N SER A 124 2.87 32.75 18.75
CA SER A 124 1.70 32.34 19.55
C SER A 124 0.41 32.38 18.76
N ASN A 125 0.22 33.37 17.87
CA ASN A 125 -0.92 33.43 16.98
C ASN A 125 -0.93 32.27 15.94
N CYS A 126 0.25 31.86 15.44
CA CYS A 126 0.35 30.68 14.58
C CYS A 126 -0.03 29.40 15.34
N GLN A 127 0.42 29.25 16.59
CA GLN A 127 0.07 28.12 17.46
C GLN A 127 -1.43 28.10 17.80
N LEU A 128 -2.02 29.27 18.08
CA LEU A 128 -3.46 29.40 18.31
C LEU A 128 -4.27 28.95 17.09
N LEU A 129 -3.83 29.33 15.87
CA LEU A 129 -4.46 28.89 14.63
C LEU A 129 -4.42 27.36 14.50
N VAL A 130 -3.29 26.72 14.79
CA VAL A 130 -3.16 25.26 14.77
C VAL A 130 -4.15 24.60 15.74
N LEU A 131 -4.19 25.09 17.00
CA LEU A 131 -5.13 24.56 17.99
C LEU A 131 -6.60 24.72 17.55
N ARG A 132 -6.97 25.91 17.07
CA ARG A 132 -8.33 26.16 16.59
C ARG A 132 -8.70 25.30 15.38
N ALA A 133 -7.76 25.06 14.46
CA ALA A 133 -7.96 24.18 13.32
C ALA A 133 -8.16 22.71 13.76
N GLN A 134 -7.42 22.25 14.76
CA GLN A 134 -7.58 20.92 15.34
C GLN A 134 -8.94 20.78 16.06
N ASP A 135 -9.32 21.76 16.86
CA ASP A 135 -10.63 21.81 17.53
C ASP A 135 -11.76 21.74 16.50
N PHE A 136 -11.69 22.57 15.46
CA PHE A 136 -12.69 22.55 14.38
C PHE A 136 -12.77 21.20 13.67
N ARG A 137 -11.62 20.57 13.37
CA ARG A 137 -11.59 19.24 12.76
C ARG A 137 -12.29 18.21 13.64
N THR A 138 -12.10 18.26 14.95
CA THR A 138 -12.81 17.35 15.88
C THR A 138 -14.32 17.58 15.90
N LEU A 139 -14.76 18.84 15.81
CA LEU A 139 -16.18 19.20 15.69
C LEU A 139 -16.78 18.75 14.36
N ALA A 140 -16.10 19.00 13.24
CA ALA A 140 -16.50 18.56 11.90
C ALA A 140 -16.59 17.04 11.84
N ASP A 141 -15.63 16.37 12.43
CA ASP A 141 -15.62 14.93 12.56
C ASP A 141 -16.79 14.41 13.41
N GLY A 142 -17.18 15.09 14.47
CA GLY A 142 -18.38 14.78 15.26
C GLY A 142 -19.68 14.96 14.48
N ALA A 143 -19.76 16.00 13.65
CA ALA A 143 -20.90 16.25 12.77
C ALA A 143 -21.03 15.18 11.68
N LEU A 144 -19.93 14.83 11.01
CA LEU A 144 -19.91 13.74 10.02
C LEU A 144 -20.37 12.41 10.63
N ASN A 145 -19.93 12.08 11.86
CA ASN A 145 -20.40 10.87 12.55
C ASN A 145 -21.90 10.87 12.80
N ARG A 146 -22.44 12.01 13.22
CA ARG A 146 -23.89 12.12 13.45
C ARG A 146 -24.66 11.94 12.15
N LEU A 147 -24.17 12.53 11.04
CA LEU A 147 -24.77 12.34 9.72
C LEU A 147 -24.67 10.90 9.24
N ALA A 148 -23.50 10.27 9.36
CA ALA A 148 -23.29 8.87 9.00
C ALA A 148 -24.22 7.95 9.82
N ALA A 149 -24.34 8.19 11.13
CA ALA A 149 -25.26 7.44 11.97
C ALA A 149 -26.73 7.67 11.57
N LYS A 150 -27.13 8.91 11.32
CA LYS A 150 -28.50 9.24 10.83
C LYS A 150 -28.78 8.54 9.51
N LYS A 151 -27.84 8.55 8.56
CA LYS A 151 -27.96 7.90 7.26
C LYS A 151 -27.98 6.36 7.39
N MET A 152 -27.16 5.80 8.27
CA MET A 152 -27.11 4.35 8.50
C MET A 152 -28.42 3.80 9.05
N TRP A 153 -29.09 4.55 9.95
CA TRP A 153 -30.38 4.18 10.55
C TRP A 153 -31.58 4.75 9.82
N SER A 154 -31.40 5.40 8.66
CA SER A 154 -32.51 5.84 7.85
C SER A 154 -33.30 4.65 7.30
N ARG A 155 -34.62 4.70 7.42
CA ARG A 155 -35.52 3.66 6.89
C ARG A 155 -36.00 4.10 5.53
N GLY A 156 -35.80 3.29 4.52
CA GLY A 156 -36.38 3.44 3.20
C GLY A 156 -37.76 2.79 3.08
N PRO A 157 -38.39 2.87 1.92
CA PRO A 157 -39.68 2.24 1.65
C PRO A 157 -39.60 0.71 1.80
N SER A 158 -40.74 0.07 2.03
CA SER A 158 -40.77 -1.40 2.18
C SER A 158 -40.59 -2.09 0.84
N LEU A 159 -40.08 -3.32 0.86
CA LEU A 159 -39.78 -4.12 -0.34
C LEU A 159 -41.01 -4.34 -1.24
N LEU A 160 -42.23 -4.35 -0.68
CA LEU A 160 -43.49 -4.49 -1.42
C LEU A 160 -43.84 -3.24 -2.24
N ILE A 161 -43.61 -2.06 -1.68
CA ILE A 161 -43.81 -0.77 -2.38
C ILE A 161 -42.79 -0.66 -3.52
N GLU A 162 -41.53 -0.99 -3.26
CA GLU A 162 -40.47 -0.99 -4.27
C GLU A 162 -40.73 -1.98 -5.43
N LEU A 163 -41.42 -3.08 -5.18
CA LEU A 163 -41.78 -4.03 -6.24
C LEU A 163 -42.86 -3.41 -7.17
N GLU A 164 -43.84 -2.68 -6.63
CA GLU A 164 -44.84 -1.96 -7.44
C GLU A 164 -44.14 -0.90 -8.32
N ASP A 165 -43.29 -0.06 -7.70
CA ASP A 165 -42.55 0.99 -8.41
C ASP A 165 -41.59 0.41 -9.46
N ALA A 166 -40.97 -0.73 -9.19
CA ALA A 166 -40.10 -1.43 -10.15
C ALA A 166 -40.89 -1.99 -11.35
N VAL A 167 -42.10 -2.48 -11.13
CA VAL A 167 -42.98 -2.96 -12.20
C VAL A 167 -43.47 -1.80 -13.08
N GLU A 168 -43.84 -0.66 -12.50
CA GLU A 168 -44.15 0.56 -13.25
C GLU A 168 -42.96 1.07 -14.06
N ALA A 169 -41.76 1.12 -13.45
CA ALA A 169 -40.51 1.52 -14.13
C ALA A 169 -40.16 0.60 -15.30
N MET A 170 -40.44 -0.71 -15.19
CA MET A 170 -40.26 -1.65 -16.29
C MET A 170 -41.20 -1.41 -17.46
N GLN A 171 -42.41 -0.90 -17.23
CA GLN A 171 -43.33 -0.54 -18.29
C GLN A 171 -42.89 0.72 -19.05
N GLY A 172 -42.13 1.59 -18.40
CA GLY A 172 -41.55 2.83 -18.98
C GLY A 172 -40.15 2.63 -19.64
N LEU A 173 -39.68 1.42 -19.85
CA LEU A 173 -38.37 1.20 -20.47
C LEU A 173 -38.29 1.84 -21.86
N PRO A 174 -37.21 2.59 -22.16
CA PRO A 174 -37.05 3.27 -23.44
C PRO A 174 -36.98 2.26 -24.59
N GLY A 175 -37.71 2.54 -25.65
CA GLY A 175 -37.71 1.69 -26.86
C GLY A 175 -36.29 1.60 -27.48
N ALA A 176 -36.10 0.57 -28.31
CA ALA A 176 -34.79 0.30 -28.95
C ALA A 176 -34.22 1.51 -29.71
N THR A 177 -35.07 2.38 -30.27
CA THR A 177 -34.68 3.62 -30.97
C THR A 177 -34.13 4.68 -30.02
N GLN A 178 -34.63 4.79 -28.80
CA GLN A 178 -34.10 5.74 -27.79
C GLN A 178 -32.76 5.24 -27.21
N ILE A 179 -32.61 3.92 -27.07
CA ILE A 179 -31.35 3.33 -26.63
C ILE A 179 -30.25 3.58 -27.69
N SER A 180 -30.55 3.39 -29.00
CA SER A 180 -29.59 3.64 -30.07
C SER A 180 -29.14 5.10 -30.13
N ALA A 181 -30.07 6.05 -30.02
CA ALA A 181 -29.77 7.48 -29.99
C ALA A 181 -28.90 7.88 -28.78
N SER A 182 -29.16 7.30 -27.60
CA SER A 182 -28.35 7.55 -26.40
C SER A 182 -26.93 6.97 -26.49
N VAL A 183 -26.76 5.86 -27.22
CA VAL A 183 -25.44 5.28 -27.50
C VAL A 183 -24.68 6.16 -28.49
N GLU A 184 -25.29 6.58 -29.58
CA GLU A 184 -24.65 7.45 -30.59
C GLU A 184 -24.18 8.79 -30.05
N SER A 185 -24.89 9.36 -29.08
CA SER A 185 -24.47 10.62 -28.44
C SER A 185 -23.18 10.49 -27.61
N ARG A 186 -22.86 9.27 -27.13
CA ARG A 186 -21.74 9.00 -26.21
C ARG A 186 -20.50 8.37 -26.87
N PHE A 187 -20.63 7.96 -28.15
CA PHE A 187 -19.55 7.30 -28.89
C PHE A 187 -19.32 8.02 -30.23
N ASP A 188 -18.06 7.97 -30.72
CA ASP A 188 -17.68 8.58 -32.01
C ASP A 188 -18.06 7.73 -33.22
N VAL A 189 -18.63 6.55 -32.97
CA VAL A 189 -18.97 5.55 -34.00
C VAL A 189 -20.47 5.26 -33.96
N PRO A 190 -21.14 5.11 -35.13
CA PRO A 190 -22.56 4.70 -35.17
C PRO A 190 -22.77 3.39 -34.41
N ALA A 191 -23.90 3.28 -33.69
CA ALA A 191 -24.20 2.12 -32.83
C ALA A 191 -24.07 0.78 -33.57
N ILE A 192 -24.50 0.70 -34.82
CA ILE A 192 -24.39 -0.51 -35.66
C ILE A 192 -22.92 -0.83 -35.95
N GLY A 193 -22.12 0.18 -36.30
CA GLY A 193 -20.68 0.00 -36.54
C GLY A 193 -19.94 -0.49 -35.30
N MET A 194 -20.29 0.07 -34.13
CA MET A 194 -19.73 -0.34 -32.84
C MET A 194 -20.05 -1.80 -32.53
N LEU A 195 -21.30 -2.24 -32.75
CA LEU A 195 -21.73 -3.62 -32.53
C LEU A 195 -21.03 -4.60 -33.49
N LEU A 196 -20.87 -4.25 -34.77
CA LEU A 196 -20.16 -5.07 -35.74
C LEU A 196 -18.69 -5.26 -35.37
N VAL A 197 -17.99 -4.17 -35.02
CA VAL A 197 -16.60 -4.24 -34.58
C VAL A 197 -16.48 -5.05 -33.27
N ALA A 198 -17.37 -4.84 -32.30
CA ALA A 198 -17.39 -5.62 -31.09
C ALA A 198 -17.63 -7.12 -31.36
N ALA A 199 -18.52 -7.47 -32.28
CA ALA A 199 -18.74 -8.87 -32.68
C ALA A 199 -17.49 -9.51 -33.32
N VAL A 200 -16.83 -8.81 -34.22
CA VAL A 200 -15.58 -9.28 -34.83
C VAL A 200 -14.47 -9.44 -33.77
N LEU A 201 -14.30 -8.46 -32.90
CA LEU A 201 -13.32 -8.52 -31.83
C LEU A 201 -13.61 -9.65 -30.82
N THR A 202 -14.88 -9.93 -30.55
CA THR A 202 -15.31 -11.07 -29.72
C THR A 202 -14.86 -12.39 -30.34
N VAL A 203 -15.12 -12.59 -31.63
CA VAL A 203 -14.73 -13.82 -32.32
C VAL A 203 -13.22 -13.98 -32.38
N LEU A 204 -12.50 -12.93 -32.76
CA LEU A 204 -11.02 -12.94 -32.84
C LEU A 204 -10.35 -13.18 -31.49
N SER A 205 -10.79 -12.48 -30.44
CA SER A 205 -10.22 -12.63 -29.10
C SER A 205 -10.54 -13.98 -28.47
N ALA A 206 -11.75 -14.49 -28.68
CA ALA A 206 -12.12 -15.86 -28.27
C ALA A 206 -11.29 -16.90 -29.00
N ALA A 207 -11.15 -16.81 -30.33
CA ALA A 207 -10.32 -17.70 -31.13
C ALA A 207 -8.85 -17.68 -30.70
N LEU A 208 -8.29 -16.49 -30.44
CA LEU A 208 -6.94 -16.35 -29.90
C LEU A 208 -6.82 -17.02 -28.52
N GLY A 209 -7.80 -16.80 -27.65
CA GLY A 209 -7.85 -17.44 -26.34
C GLY A 209 -7.90 -18.96 -26.40
N PHE A 210 -8.68 -19.52 -27.34
CA PHE A 210 -8.69 -20.96 -27.59
C PHE A 210 -7.35 -21.47 -28.11
N ARG A 211 -6.68 -20.75 -29.01
CA ARG A 211 -5.32 -21.08 -29.47
C ARG A 211 -4.29 -21.06 -28.34
N ILE A 212 -4.35 -20.06 -27.44
CA ILE A 212 -3.48 -20.02 -26.28
C ILE A 212 -3.73 -21.22 -25.37
N LYS A 213 -5.00 -21.55 -25.13
CA LYS A 213 -5.38 -22.72 -24.35
C LYS A 213 -4.79 -24.00 -24.97
N GLN A 214 -4.98 -24.24 -26.25
CA GLN A 214 -4.45 -25.42 -26.95
C GLN A 214 -2.91 -25.47 -26.89
N ARG A 215 -2.22 -24.37 -27.24
CA ARG A 215 -0.76 -24.31 -27.18
C ARG A 215 -0.21 -24.55 -25.77
N PHE A 216 -0.91 -24.09 -24.76
CA PHE A 216 -0.51 -24.34 -23.37
C PHE A 216 -0.64 -25.85 -23.04
N TYR A 217 -1.71 -26.50 -23.44
CA TYR A 217 -1.86 -27.94 -23.21
C TYR A 217 -0.82 -28.78 -23.97
N ASP A 218 -0.53 -28.42 -25.22
CA ASP A 218 0.52 -29.08 -26.02
C ASP A 218 1.90 -28.90 -25.39
N TRP A 219 2.21 -27.71 -24.94
CA TRP A 219 3.45 -27.40 -24.24
C TRP A 219 3.55 -28.13 -22.89
N ALA A 220 2.49 -28.12 -22.09
CA ALA A 220 2.45 -28.80 -20.80
C ALA A 220 2.64 -30.33 -20.95
N HIS A 221 2.07 -30.91 -21.99
CA HIS A 221 2.25 -32.33 -22.30
C HIS A 221 3.68 -32.65 -22.77
N LYS A 222 4.23 -31.85 -23.69
CA LYS A 222 5.60 -32.00 -24.18
C LYS A 222 6.67 -31.82 -23.09
N SER A 223 6.44 -30.92 -22.15
CA SER A 223 7.42 -30.60 -21.10
C SER A 223 7.38 -31.53 -19.89
N LYS A 224 6.58 -32.64 -19.95
CA LYS A 224 6.43 -33.60 -18.83
C LYS A 224 6.19 -32.91 -17.48
N LEU A 225 5.50 -31.78 -17.51
CA LEU A 225 5.25 -30.95 -16.35
C LEU A 225 4.40 -31.65 -15.27
N ASP A 226 3.67 -32.72 -15.69
CA ASP A 226 2.93 -33.58 -14.77
C ASP A 226 3.83 -34.47 -13.90
N GLU A 227 5.12 -34.59 -14.23
CA GLU A 227 6.12 -35.34 -13.45
C GLU A 227 6.91 -34.41 -12.48
N GLY A 228 6.77 -33.08 -12.57
CA GLY A 228 7.48 -32.09 -11.75
C GLY A 228 6.99 -31.99 -10.29
N PRO A 229 7.73 -31.28 -9.42
CA PRO A 229 7.38 -31.13 -8.02
C PRO A 229 6.03 -30.42 -7.84
N PRO A 230 5.24 -30.76 -6.79
CA PRO A 230 3.88 -30.25 -6.58
C PRO A 230 3.79 -28.72 -6.54
N THR A 231 4.82 -28.04 -6.05
CA THR A 231 4.91 -26.57 -6.01
C THR A 231 5.00 -25.95 -7.42
N LEU A 232 5.70 -26.59 -8.34
CA LEU A 232 5.82 -26.12 -9.71
C LEU A 232 4.51 -26.33 -10.48
N LYS A 233 3.82 -27.46 -10.24
CA LYS A 233 2.51 -27.75 -10.83
C LYS A 233 1.43 -26.75 -10.43
N PHE A 234 1.53 -26.19 -9.21
CA PHE A 234 0.60 -25.20 -8.72
C PHE A 234 0.86 -23.80 -9.31
N LEU A 235 2.12 -23.40 -9.44
CA LEU A 235 2.51 -22.10 -10.05
C LEU A 235 2.28 -22.08 -11.57
N LEU A 236 1.96 -23.21 -12.17
CA LEU A 236 1.70 -23.29 -13.60
C LEU A 236 0.42 -22.56 -13.99
N PRO A 237 0.42 -21.84 -15.13
CA PRO A 237 -0.70 -21.04 -15.61
C PRO A 237 -1.84 -21.87 -16.21
N ARG A 238 -2.15 -23.09 -15.67
CA ARG A 238 -3.28 -23.92 -16.11
C ARG A 238 -4.62 -23.19 -16.01
N PRO A 239 -5.02 -22.66 -14.84
CA PRO A 239 -6.30 -21.97 -14.72
C PRO A 239 -6.41 -20.71 -15.59
N PRO A 240 -5.38 -19.84 -15.72
CA PRO A 240 -5.40 -18.74 -16.68
C PRO A 240 -5.55 -19.22 -18.12
N ALA A 241 -4.82 -20.26 -18.53
CA ALA A 241 -4.92 -20.79 -19.90
C ALA A 241 -6.30 -21.38 -20.21
N GLU A 242 -6.92 -22.06 -19.26
CA GLU A 242 -8.28 -22.60 -19.40
C GLU A 242 -9.34 -21.51 -19.58
N ASN A 243 -9.17 -20.34 -18.97
CA ASN A 243 -10.11 -19.22 -19.03
C ASN A 243 -9.63 -18.11 -19.98
N ALA A 244 -8.54 -18.32 -20.73
CA ALA A 244 -7.99 -17.35 -21.66
C ALA A 244 -9.02 -16.79 -22.67
N PRO A 245 -9.95 -17.57 -23.24
CA PRO A 245 -10.96 -17.02 -24.14
C PRO A 245 -11.81 -15.93 -23.46
N LEU A 246 -12.27 -16.18 -22.24
CA LEU A 246 -13.12 -15.27 -21.47
C LEU A 246 -12.36 -13.99 -21.08
N ILE A 247 -11.15 -14.15 -20.58
CA ILE A 247 -10.30 -13.04 -20.12
C ILE A 247 -9.91 -12.14 -21.28
N LEU A 248 -9.47 -12.73 -22.41
CA LEU A 248 -9.06 -11.96 -23.57
C LEU A 248 -10.24 -11.23 -24.21
N THR A 249 -11.39 -11.88 -24.32
CA THR A 249 -12.60 -11.26 -24.87
C THR A 249 -13.01 -10.07 -23.98
N GLY A 250 -13.07 -10.25 -22.66
CA GLY A 250 -13.37 -9.16 -21.73
C GLY A 250 -12.36 -8.02 -21.81
N ALA A 251 -11.06 -8.31 -21.86
CA ALA A 251 -10.01 -7.29 -21.94
C ALA A 251 -10.05 -6.51 -23.26
N VAL A 252 -10.17 -7.20 -24.40
CA VAL A 252 -10.19 -6.56 -25.74
C VAL A 252 -11.42 -5.70 -25.92
N LEU A 253 -12.59 -6.20 -25.51
CA LEU A 253 -13.83 -5.42 -25.61
C LEU A 253 -13.86 -4.25 -24.65
N SER A 254 -13.29 -4.38 -23.44
CA SER A 254 -13.18 -3.25 -22.50
C SER A 254 -12.26 -2.16 -23.06
N ALA A 255 -11.12 -2.55 -23.63
CA ALA A 255 -10.18 -1.62 -24.25
C ALA A 255 -10.82 -0.91 -25.46
N TYR A 256 -11.54 -1.68 -26.30
CA TYR A 256 -12.27 -1.09 -27.43
C TYR A 256 -13.35 -0.10 -27.00
N ALA A 257 -14.20 -0.48 -26.04
CA ALA A 257 -15.26 0.39 -25.54
C ALA A 257 -14.71 1.67 -24.87
N TYR A 258 -13.58 1.55 -24.17
CA TYR A 258 -12.89 2.69 -23.55
C TYR A 258 -12.34 3.66 -24.59
N VAL A 259 -11.71 3.16 -25.66
CA VAL A 259 -11.14 3.98 -26.74
C VAL A 259 -12.22 4.61 -27.61
N ALA A 260 -13.35 3.90 -27.83
CA ALA A 260 -14.45 4.38 -28.68
C ALA A 260 -15.36 5.39 -27.96
N ALA A 261 -15.30 5.51 -26.64
CA ALA A 261 -16.12 6.45 -25.88
C ALA A 261 -15.54 7.87 -25.93
N LYS A 262 -16.40 8.87 -26.17
CA LYS A 262 -16.01 10.31 -26.12
C LYS A 262 -15.52 10.73 -24.75
N GLU A 263 -16.25 10.28 -23.72
CA GLU A 263 -15.91 10.46 -22.31
C GLU A 263 -15.91 9.09 -21.64
N PRO A 264 -14.76 8.41 -21.56
CA PRO A 264 -14.69 7.08 -20.96
C PRO A 264 -15.01 7.14 -19.46
N ASN A 265 -16.18 6.63 -19.09
CA ASN A 265 -16.65 6.57 -17.72
C ASN A 265 -17.12 5.14 -17.40
N LEU A 266 -16.85 4.67 -16.19
CA LEU A 266 -17.31 3.36 -15.69
C LEU A 266 -18.85 3.30 -15.51
N GLU A 267 -19.57 4.40 -15.66
CA GLU A 267 -21.02 4.41 -15.68
C GLU A 267 -21.62 3.91 -17.00
N LEU A 268 -20.84 3.87 -18.09
CA LEU A 268 -21.29 3.36 -19.38
C LEU A 268 -21.42 1.85 -19.36
N TYR A 269 -22.61 1.33 -19.64
CA TYR A 269 -22.87 -0.13 -19.75
C TYR A 269 -21.98 -0.82 -20.79
N ALA A 270 -21.66 -0.12 -21.89
CA ALA A 270 -20.76 -0.62 -22.92
C ALA A 270 -19.35 -0.91 -22.41
N ILE A 271 -18.89 -0.22 -21.36
CA ILE A 271 -17.61 -0.47 -20.68
C ILE A 271 -17.79 -1.49 -19.56
N ARG A 272 -18.86 -1.37 -18.76
CA ARG A 272 -19.11 -2.22 -17.59
C ARG A 272 -19.31 -3.69 -17.96
N LEU A 273 -20.05 -3.97 -19.04
CA LEU A 273 -20.37 -5.34 -19.43
C LEU A 273 -19.11 -6.15 -19.79
N PRO A 274 -18.23 -5.70 -20.71
CA PRO A 274 -16.99 -6.43 -21.01
C PRO A 274 -16.00 -6.44 -19.85
N LEU A 275 -15.95 -5.39 -19.04
CA LEU A 275 -15.12 -5.35 -17.84
C LEU A 275 -15.62 -6.34 -16.77
N GLY A 276 -16.93 -6.49 -16.64
CA GLY A 276 -17.54 -7.52 -15.80
C GLY A 276 -17.17 -8.93 -16.26
N LEU A 277 -17.15 -9.17 -17.57
CA LEU A 277 -16.70 -10.44 -18.15
C LEU A 277 -15.22 -10.72 -17.82
N LEU A 278 -14.36 -9.70 -17.90
CA LEU A 278 -12.95 -9.79 -17.51
C LEU A 278 -12.82 -10.12 -16.00
N PHE A 279 -13.53 -9.44 -15.14
CA PHE A 279 -13.51 -9.67 -13.68
C PHE A 279 -14.03 -11.07 -13.34
N TYR A 280 -15.09 -11.53 -14.01
CA TYR A 280 -15.58 -12.88 -13.85
C TYR A 280 -14.52 -13.91 -14.26
N GLY A 281 -13.88 -13.73 -15.41
CA GLY A 281 -12.81 -14.61 -15.89
C GLY A 281 -11.64 -14.70 -14.93
N LEU A 282 -11.16 -13.57 -14.44
CA LEU A 282 -10.08 -13.49 -13.45
C LEU A 282 -10.49 -14.11 -12.10
N GLY A 283 -11.70 -13.83 -11.63
CA GLY A 283 -12.24 -14.42 -10.41
C GLY A 283 -12.36 -15.95 -10.49
N VAL A 284 -12.82 -16.49 -11.62
CA VAL A 284 -12.87 -17.95 -11.85
C VAL A 284 -11.46 -18.55 -11.83
N VAL A 285 -10.45 -17.87 -12.37
CA VAL A 285 -9.04 -18.30 -12.28
C VAL A 285 -8.60 -18.39 -10.82
N LEU A 286 -8.86 -17.34 -10.01
CA LEU A 286 -8.52 -17.32 -8.59
C LEU A 286 -9.24 -18.44 -7.82
N ILE A 287 -10.54 -18.65 -8.07
CA ILE A 287 -11.33 -19.72 -7.44
C ILE A 287 -10.77 -21.09 -7.82
N ARG A 288 -10.44 -21.33 -9.10
CA ARG A 288 -9.85 -22.60 -9.53
C ARG A 288 -8.48 -22.81 -8.93
N TRP A 289 -7.69 -21.75 -8.86
CA TRP A 289 -6.34 -21.80 -8.30
C TRP A 289 -6.36 -22.15 -6.81
N SER A 290 -7.19 -21.44 -6.03
CA SER A 290 -7.34 -21.70 -4.59
C SER A 290 -7.94 -23.08 -4.28
N THR A 291 -8.82 -23.61 -5.14
CA THR A 291 -9.50 -24.89 -4.94
C THR A 291 -8.87 -26.06 -5.73
N ASN A 292 -7.68 -25.87 -6.30
CA ASN A 292 -6.98 -26.97 -7.00
C ASN A 292 -6.51 -28.02 -5.97
N LYS A 293 -6.57 -29.31 -6.35
CA LYS A 293 -6.14 -30.45 -5.51
C LYS A 293 -4.67 -30.35 -5.05
N LEU A 294 -3.85 -29.57 -5.76
CA LEU A 294 -2.45 -29.31 -5.43
C LEU A 294 -2.25 -28.07 -4.54
N SER A 295 -3.30 -27.32 -4.28
CA SER A 295 -3.29 -26.18 -3.37
C SER A 295 -3.15 -26.64 -1.92
N PRO A 296 -2.45 -25.90 -1.06
CA PRO A 296 -2.42 -26.16 0.38
C PRO A 296 -3.81 -26.16 1.02
N SER A 297 -4.81 -25.49 0.42
CA SER A 297 -6.20 -25.57 0.87
C SER A 297 -6.80 -26.96 0.73
N ALA A 298 -6.34 -27.77 -0.23
CA ALA A 298 -6.72 -29.18 -0.33
C ALA A 298 -5.97 -30.05 0.68
N GLN A 299 -4.84 -29.55 1.20
CA GLN A 299 -4.05 -30.15 2.27
C GLN A 299 -4.34 -29.50 3.64
N VAL A 300 -5.18 -28.45 3.70
CA VAL A 300 -5.70 -27.95 4.98
C VAL A 300 -6.44 -29.11 5.62
N GLU A 301 -5.83 -29.65 6.63
CA GLU A 301 -6.38 -30.71 7.47
C GLU A 301 -7.85 -30.42 7.73
N GLY A 302 -8.74 -31.20 7.11
CA GLY A 302 -10.12 -31.21 7.50
C GLY A 302 -11.18 -30.95 6.42
N LEU A 303 -10.89 -30.47 5.22
CA LEU A 303 -11.91 -30.40 4.16
C LEU A 303 -11.85 -31.67 3.29
N ALA A 304 -12.88 -32.49 3.36
CA ALA A 304 -12.96 -33.69 2.54
C ALA A 304 -12.98 -33.34 1.03
N PRO A 305 -12.25 -34.04 0.15
CA PRO A 305 -12.15 -33.76 -1.27
C PRO A 305 -13.50 -33.67 -1.99
N GLU A 306 -14.51 -34.37 -1.48
CA GLU A 306 -15.90 -34.37 -1.97
C GLU A 306 -16.59 -33.00 -1.86
N HIS A 307 -16.17 -32.14 -0.92
CA HIS A 307 -16.75 -30.81 -0.71
C HIS A 307 -16.13 -29.73 -1.60
N ILE A 308 -14.99 -29.97 -2.24
CA ILE A 308 -14.30 -29.00 -3.10
C ILE A 308 -15.15 -28.53 -4.28
N PRO A 309 -15.85 -29.45 -5.03
CA PRO A 309 -16.75 -29.02 -6.11
C PRO A 309 -17.88 -28.12 -5.64
N SER A 310 -18.49 -28.44 -4.49
CA SER A 310 -19.55 -27.63 -3.86
C SER A 310 -19.05 -26.25 -3.45
N LEU A 311 -17.87 -26.15 -2.82
CA LEU A 311 -17.23 -24.88 -2.46
C LEU A 311 -16.98 -24.03 -3.72
N ARG A 312 -16.42 -24.62 -4.75
CA ARG A 312 -16.16 -23.96 -6.04
C ARG A 312 -17.42 -23.41 -6.68
N ALA A 313 -18.52 -24.19 -6.68
CA ALA A 313 -19.81 -23.76 -7.21
C ALA A 313 -20.36 -22.54 -6.45
N ARG A 314 -20.32 -22.55 -5.11
CA ARG A 314 -20.78 -21.45 -4.25
C ARG A 314 -19.94 -20.18 -4.42
N MET A 315 -18.62 -20.32 -4.49
CA MET A 315 -17.73 -19.17 -4.77
C MET A 315 -17.99 -18.56 -6.16
N ARG A 316 -18.26 -19.40 -7.18
CA ARG A 316 -18.64 -18.89 -8.52
C ARG A 316 -20.00 -18.21 -8.51
N ALA A 317 -20.97 -18.73 -7.76
CA ALA A 317 -22.27 -18.09 -7.60
C ALA A 317 -22.12 -16.71 -6.94
N SER A 318 -21.34 -16.60 -5.86
CA SER A 318 -21.04 -15.30 -5.22
C SER A 318 -20.38 -14.33 -6.20
N LEU A 319 -19.39 -14.82 -6.97
CA LEU A 319 -18.69 -14.01 -7.98
C LEU A 319 -19.65 -13.53 -9.08
N LEU A 320 -20.57 -14.40 -9.52
CA LEU A 320 -21.56 -14.05 -10.54
C LEU A 320 -22.51 -12.95 -10.04
N VAL A 321 -22.98 -13.06 -8.79
CA VAL A 321 -23.81 -12.01 -8.17
C VAL A 321 -23.06 -10.70 -8.05
N LEU A 322 -21.77 -10.73 -7.64
CA LEU A 322 -20.92 -9.53 -7.54
C LEU A 322 -20.75 -8.85 -8.92
N VAL A 323 -20.49 -9.64 -9.95
CA VAL A 323 -20.33 -9.12 -11.32
C VAL A 323 -21.64 -8.62 -11.88
N ALA A 324 -22.76 -9.30 -11.62
CA ALA A 324 -24.09 -8.82 -12.00
C ALA A 324 -24.42 -7.48 -11.34
N GLY A 325 -24.12 -7.32 -10.06
CA GLY A 325 -24.25 -6.06 -9.35
C GLY A 325 -23.39 -4.94 -9.95
N PHE A 326 -22.13 -5.22 -10.26
CA PHE A 326 -21.25 -4.29 -10.95
C PHE A 326 -21.79 -3.86 -12.33
N ILE A 327 -22.30 -4.79 -13.12
CA ILE A 327 -22.83 -4.47 -14.46
C ILE A 327 -24.14 -3.67 -14.34
N LEU A 328 -25.07 -4.10 -13.51
CA LEU A 328 -26.42 -3.52 -13.43
C LEU A 328 -26.46 -2.21 -12.66
N LEU A 329 -25.79 -2.16 -11.51
CA LEU A 329 -25.87 -1.05 -10.56
C LEU A 329 -24.66 -0.10 -10.60
N GLY A 330 -23.57 -0.52 -11.22
CA GLY A 330 -22.36 0.29 -11.33
C GLY A 330 -21.24 -0.10 -10.36
N PRO A 331 -20.09 0.59 -10.45
CA PRO A 331 -18.89 0.22 -9.69
C PRO A 331 -19.07 0.36 -8.17
N ASN A 332 -19.91 1.30 -7.74
CA ASN A 332 -20.10 1.64 -6.33
C ASN A 332 -21.34 1.00 -5.71
N TRP A 333 -21.91 -0.05 -6.32
CA TRP A 333 -23.17 -0.64 -5.86
C TRP A 333 -23.13 -1.18 -4.42
N LEU A 334 -21.95 -1.52 -3.92
CA LEU A 334 -21.75 -1.88 -2.51
C LEU A 334 -21.44 -0.68 -1.60
N GLY A 335 -21.36 0.53 -2.15
CA GLY A 335 -21.10 1.77 -1.39
C GLY A 335 -22.34 2.42 -0.79
N GLY A 336 -23.52 2.01 -1.22
CA GLY A 336 -24.80 2.54 -0.73
C GLY A 336 -25.95 2.28 -1.69
N PRO A 337 -27.21 2.57 -1.29
CA PRO A 337 -28.37 2.38 -2.14
C PRO A 337 -28.28 3.34 -3.35
N PRO A 338 -28.63 2.85 -4.57
CA PRO A 338 -28.68 3.66 -5.77
C PRO A 338 -29.91 4.59 -5.77
N GLN A 339 -30.10 5.32 -6.86
CA GLN A 339 -31.34 6.06 -7.12
C GLN A 339 -32.57 5.14 -7.06
N GLU A 340 -33.73 5.71 -6.71
CA GLU A 340 -34.97 4.97 -6.42
C GLU A 340 -35.31 3.88 -7.46
N ALA A 341 -35.20 4.16 -8.75
CA ALA A 341 -35.51 3.21 -9.83
C ALA A 341 -34.66 1.92 -9.82
N LEU A 342 -33.51 1.90 -9.18
CA LEU A 342 -32.62 0.74 -9.10
C LEU A 342 -32.59 0.08 -7.71
N LEU A 343 -33.44 0.51 -6.80
CA LEU A 343 -33.43 0.05 -5.42
C LEU A 343 -33.87 -1.42 -5.31
N PHE A 344 -34.88 -1.83 -6.07
CA PHE A 344 -35.36 -3.21 -6.08
C PHE A 344 -34.28 -4.23 -6.54
N PRO A 345 -33.63 -4.07 -7.72
CA PRO A 345 -32.53 -4.96 -8.12
C PRO A 345 -31.34 -4.91 -7.17
N TYR A 346 -31.07 -3.77 -6.54
CA TYR A 346 -30.04 -3.63 -5.51
C TYR A 346 -30.31 -4.51 -4.30
N ILE A 347 -31.52 -4.49 -3.75
CA ILE A 347 -31.92 -5.30 -2.60
C ILE A 347 -31.86 -6.79 -2.97
N LEU A 348 -32.39 -7.16 -4.14
CA LEU A 348 -32.41 -8.56 -4.61
C LEU A 348 -30.99 -9.12 -4.74
N LEU A 349 -30.07 -8.37 -5.35
CA LEU A 349 -28.68 -8.78 -5.51
C LEU A 349 -27.94 -8.82 -4.16
N GLY A 350 -28.21 -7.88 -3.26
CA GLY A 350 -27.69 -7.89 -1.90
C GLY A 350 -28.11 -9.13 -1.12
N LEU A 351 -29.40 -9.46 -1.14
CA LEU A 351 -29.93 -10.68 -0.50
C LEU A 351 -29.37 -11.95 -1.14
N ALA A 352 -29.28 -12.00 -2.47
CA ALA A 352 -28.67 -13.14 -3.18
C ALA A 352 -27.20 -13.33 -2.76
N LEU A 353 -26.44 -12.23 -2.61
CA LEU A 353 -25.07 -12.27 -2.14
C LEU A 353 -24.96 -12.78 -0.71
N ILE A 354 -25.85 -12.30 0.19
CA ILE A 354 -25.92 -12.78 1.59
C ILE A 354 -26.17 -14.30 1.60
N VAL A 355 -27.12 -14.80 0.81
CA VAL A 355 -27.40 -16.25 0.71
C VAL A 355 -26.19 -17.02 0.21
N CYS A 356 -25.51 -16.52 -0.81
CA CYS A 356 -24.29 -17.13 -1.34
C CYS A 356 -23.17 -17.19 -0.27
N LEU A 357 -22.89 -16.08 0.42
CA LEU A 357 -21.88 -16.02 1.47
C LEU A 357 -22.24 -16.92 2.66
N MET A 358 -23.51 -16.89 3.09
CA MET A 358 -24.01 -17.77 4.14
C MET A 358 -23.82 -19.25 3.78
N SER A 359 -24.09 -19.63 2.52
CA SER A 359 -23.89 -20.99 2.04
C SER A 359 -22.43 -21.44 2.13
N ILE A 360 -21.47 -20.53 1.87
CA ILE A 360 -20.02 -20.78 2.03
C ILE A 360 -19.69 -20.99 3.53
N LEU A 361 -20.20 -20.13 4.42
CA LEU A 361 -19.97 -20.23 5.86
C LEU A 361 -20.57 -21.51 6.45
N ILE A 362 -21.72 -21.95 5.95
CA ILE A 362 -22.33 -23.24 6.32
C ILE A 362 -21.45 -24.42 5.88
N LEU A 363 -20.94 -24.40 4.65
CA LEU A 363 -20.03 -25.43 4.16
C LEU A 363 -18.73 -25.48 4.99
N ALA A 364 -18.23 -24.32 5.41
CA ALA A 364 -17.06 -24.24 6.27
C ALA A 364 -17.25 -24.88 7.66
N ARG A 365 -18.49 -25.25 8.06
CA ARG A 365 -18.74 -26.06 9.27
C ARG A 365 -18.20 -27.50 9.15
N GLN A 366 -18.08 -28.00 7.92
CA GLN A 366 -17.65 -29.37 7.66
C GLN A 366 -16.13 -29.55 7.71
N ILE A 367 -15.37 -28.44 7.86
CA ILE A 367 -13.92 -28.48 8.03
C ILE A 367 -13.60 -29.03 9.42
N LYS A 368 -13.06 -30.28 9.47
CA LYS A 368 -12.63 -30.93 10.72
C LYS A 368 -11.35 -30.27 11.24
N GLY A 369 -11.18 -30.22 12.57
CA GLY A 369 -9.96 -29.66 13.19
C GLY A 369 -9.90 -28.14 13.34
N THR A 370 -10.99 -27.41 13.02
CA THR A 370 -11.00 -25.95 13.15
C THR A 370 -10.84 -25.49 14.59
N LYS A 371 -9.84 -24.62 14.85
CA LYS A 371 -9.59 -24.00 16.16
C LYS A 371 -10.83 -23.24 16.65
N ARG A 372 -11.03 -23.18 17.97
CA ARG A 372 -12.17 -22.48 18.61
C ARG A 372 -12.34 -21.03 18.09
N ARG A 373 -11.23 -20.32 17.85
CA ARG A 373 -11.23 -18.95 17.29
C ARG A 373 -11.88 -18.86 15.91
N PHE A 374 -11.61 -19.81 15.01
CA PHE A 374 -12.21 -19.83 13.67
C PHE A 374 -13.73 -20.10 13.73
N ARG A 375 -14.17 -20.96 14.64
CA ARG A 375 -15.61 -21.21 14.87
C ARG A 375 -16.33 -19.94 15.32
N LEU A 376 -15.71 -19.17 16.21
CA LEU A 376 -16.26 -17.91 16.73
C LEU A 376 -16.36 -16.85 15.64
N VAL A 377 -15.32 -16.62 14.85
CA VAL A 377 -15.33 -15.69 13.72
C VAL A 377 -16.42 -16.05 12.71
N ARG A 378 -16.53 -17.32 12.35
CA ARG A 378 -17.58 -17.78 11.44
C ARG A 378 -18.98 -17.55 12.01
N MET A 379 -19.19 -17.79 13.31
CA MET A 379 -20.47 -17.56 13.99
C MET A 379 -20.82 -16.06 13.94
N ILE A 380 -19.89 -15.18 14.28
CA ILE A 380 -20.08 -13.72 14.21
C ILE A 380 -20.44 -13.30 12.78
N ALA A 381 -19.69 -13.76 11.78
CA ALA A 381 -19.97 -13.44 10.37
C ALA A 381 -21.37 -13.94 9.93
N SER A 382 -21.75 -15.16 10.35
CA SER A 382 -23.09 -15.70 10.05
C SER A 382 -24.21 -14.88 10.70
N VAL A 383 -24.03 -14.46 11.95
CA VAL A 383 -25.01 -13.60 12.65
C VAL A 383 -25.08 -12.23 12.00
N ALA A 384 -23.96 -11.61 11.66
CA ALA A 384 -23.92 -10.31 10.97
C ALA A 384 -24.67 -10.36 9.62
N LEU A 385 -24.43 -11.39 8.80
CA LEU A 385 -25.17 -11.58 7.56
C LEU A 385 -26.67 -11.79 7.75
N LEU A 386 -27.07 -12.55 8.78
CA LEU A 386 -28.49 -12.75 9.12
C LEU A 386 -29.14 -11.43 9.54
N VAL A 387 -28.49 -10.68 10.42
CA VAL A 387 -28.96 -9.36 10.85
C VAL A 387 -29.05 -8.42 9.65
N GLY A 388 -28.05 -8.45 8.74
CA GLY A 388 -28.08 -7.67 7.50
C GLY A 388 -29.26 -8.04 6.59
N ALA A 389 -29.59 -9.34 6.45
CA ALA A 389 -30.74 -9.78 5.68
C ALA A 389 -32.06 -9.28 6.31
N VAL A 390 -32.22 -9.41 7.62
CA VAL A 390 -33.42 -8.92 8.34
C VAL A 390 -33.52 -7.39 8.21
N ALA A 391 -32.42 -6.67 8.34
CA ALA A 391 -32.37 -5.22 8.18
C ALA A 391 -32.78 -4.78 6.77
N ALA A 392 -32.30 -5.48 5.71
CA ALA A 392 -32.69 -5.21 4.34
C ALA A 392 -34.20 -5.39 4.12
N LEU A 393 -34.77 -6.48 4.65
CA LEU A 393 -36.20 -6.76 4.57
C LEU A 393 -37.04 -5.73 5.35
N ALA A 394 -36.50 -5.18 6.45
CA ALA A 394 -37.14 -4.15 7.28
C ALA A 394 -37.03 -2.73 6.71
N GLY A 395 -36.31 -2.52 5.59
CA GLY A 395 -36.08 -1.23 4.95
C GLY A 395 -34.83 -0.47 5.43
N TYR A 396 -33.99 -1.05 6.28
CA TYR A 396 -32.73 -0.44 6.73
C TYR A 396 -31.58 -0.77 5.75
N TYR A 397 -31.68 -0.29 4.52
CA TYR A 397 -30.79 -0.69 3.41
C TYR A 397 -29.34 -0.28 3.65
N ASN A 398 -29.09 0.91 4.21
CA ASN A 398 -27.75 1.39 4.51
C ASN A 398 -27.03 0.51 5.54
N PHE A 399 -27.75 0.14 6.61
CA PHE A 399 -27.20 -0.76 7.64
C PHE A 399 -26.98 -2.19 7.11
N ALA A 400 -27.90 -2.70 6.32
CA ALA A 400 -27.77 -4.00 5.67
C ALA A 400 -26.55 -4.05 4.74
N ASN A 401 -26.37 -3.00 3.92
CA ASN A 401 -25.23 -2.86 3.02
C ASN A 401 -23.92 -2.75 3.78
N TYR A 402 -23.87 -1.97 4.84
CA TYR A 402 -22.70 -1.87 5.71
C TYR A 402 -22.27 -3.24 6.23
N LEU A 403 -23.18 -4.03 6.81
CA LEU A 403 -22.87 -5.37 7.31
C LEU A 403 -22.42 -6.32 6.19
N LEU A 404 -23.12 -6.29 5.06
CA LEU A 404 -22.75 -7.11 3.89
C LEU A 404 -21.34 -6.79 3.41
N THR A 405 -21.04 -5.51 3.22
CA THR A 405 -19.74 -5.04 2.71
C THR A 405 -18.63 -5.33 3.70
N ALA A 406 -18.83 -5.09 5.00
CA ALA A 406 -17.85 -5.38 6.04
C ALA A 406 -17.51 -6.88 6.12
N VAL A 407 -18.53 -7.75 6.10
CA VAL A 407 -18.31 -9.21 6.12
C VAL A 407 -17.66 -9.69 4.82
N LEU A 408 -18.13 -9.21 3.66
CA LEU A 408 -17.55 -9.55 2.36
C LEU A 408 -16.07 -9.16 2.29
N THR A 409 -15.75 -7.91 2.65
CA THR A 409 -14.38 -7.40 2.64
C THR A 409 -13.49 -8.19 3.61
N THR A 410 -14.00 -8.51 4.81
CA THR A 410 -13.28 -9.35 5.77
C THR A 410 -13.00 -10.75 5.21
N MET A 411 -13.98 -11.37 4.55
CA MET A 411 -13.79 -12.68 3.93
C MET A 411 -12.79 -12.63 2.76
N LEU A 412 -12.86 -11.58 1.93
CA LEU A 412 -11.92 -11.38 0.83
C LEU A 412 -10.51 -11.08 1.35
N ALA A 413 -10.37 -10.21 2.35
CA ALA A 413 -9.08 -9.92 2.98
C ALA A 413 -8.44 -11.18 3.58
N ALA A 414 -9.20 -11.98 4.30
CA ALA A 414 -8.73 -13.26 4.84
C ALA A 414 -8.32 -14.25 3.74
N PHE A 415 -9.10 -14.31 2.65
CA PHE A 415 -8.80 -15.16 1.49
C PHE A 415 -7.51 -14.73 0.80
N PHE A 416 -7.37 -13.42 0.49
CA PHE A 416 -6.17 -12.90 -0.16
C PHE A 416 -4.94 -12.99 0.75
N LEU A 417 -5.08 -12.70 2.05
CA LEU A 417 -4.00 -12.88 3.01
C LEU A 417 -3.50 -14.32 3.01
N TRP A 418 -4.40 -15.28 3.13
CA TRP A 418 -4.06 -16.69 3.09
C TRP A 418 -3.36 -17.08 1.76
N LEU A 419 -3.90 -16.62 0.63
CA LEU A 419 -3.32 -16.89 -0.69
C LEU A 419 -1.92 -16.31 -0.84
N LEU A 420 -1.72 -15.06 -0.42
CA LEU A 420 -0.44 -14.37 -0.52
C LEU A 420 0.61 -14.95 0.42
N LEU A 421 0.26 -15.26 1.69
CA LEU A 421 1.16 -15.96 2.63
C LEU A 421 1.59 -17.32 2.09
N TRP A 422 0.67 -18.03 1.46
CA TRP A 422 1.02 -19.29 0.82
C TRP A 422 1.93 -19.09 -0.39
N MET A 423 1.68 -18.08 -1.23
CA MET A 423 2.52 -17.76 -2.39
C MET A 423 3.95 -17.37 -1.96
N THR A 424 4.10 -16.48 -0.97
CA THR A 424 5.40 -16.07 -0.44
C THR A 424 6.18 -17.26 0.10
N GLY A 425 5.55 -18.10 0.92
CA GLY A 425 6.16 -19.34 1.43
C GLY A 425 6.55 -20.32 0.33
N SER A 426 5.72 -20.50 -0.70
CA SER A 426 6.01 -21.39 -1.85
C SER A 426 7.16 -20.88 -2.70
N ILE A 427 7.22 -19.56 -2.97
CA ILE A 427 8.31 -18.92 -3.71
C ILE A 427 9.61 -19.05 -2.92
N ALA A 428 9.58 -18.80 -1.61
CA ALA A 428 10.76 -18.96 -0.76
C ALA A 428 11.30 -20.38 -0.76
N GLN A 429 10.42 -21.39 -0.67
CA GLN A 429 10.84 -22.80 -0.77
C GLN A 429 11.44 -23.14 -2.14
N LEU A 430 10.89 -22.61 -3.24
CA LEU A 430 11.46 -22.78 -4.58
C LEU A 430 12.85 -22.14 -4.70
N VAL A 431 13.02 -20.96 -4.12
CA VAL A 431 14.30 -20.26 -4.08
C VAL A 431 15.28 -20.97 -3.17
N ALA A 432 14.84 -21.51 -2.01
CA ALA A 432 15.66 -22.24 -1.06
C ALA A 432 16.19 -23.58 -1.62
N LYS A 433 15.31 -24.38 -2.23
CA LYS A 433 15.68 -25.71 -2.73
C LYS A 433 16.70 -25.71 -3.87
N GLY A 434 16.88 -24.58 -4.58
CA GLY A 434 17.83 -24.48 -5.68
C GLY A 434 17.45 -25.34 -6.90
N GLY A 435 18.39 -25.56 -7.80
CA GLY A 435 18.25 -26.50 -8.92
C GLY A 435 17.57 -25.97 -10.18
N THR A 436 16.88 -24.81 -10.13
CA THR A 436 16.27 -24.19 -11.30
C THR A 436 16.98 -22.91 -11.72
N ARG A 437 16.95 -22.56 -13.02
CA ARG A 437 17.48 -21.28 -13.53
C ARG A 437 16.79 -20.07 -12.87
N PHE A 438 15.53 -20.20 -12.49
CA PHE A 438 14.77 -19.19 -11.78
C PHE A 438 15.33 -18.98 -10.34
N SER A 439 15.51 -20.05 -9.58
CA SER A 439 16.09 -20.00 -8.24
C SER A 439 17.47 -19.35 -8.24
N TYR A 440 18.34 -19.74 -9.20
CA TYR A 440 19.66 -19.14 -9.34
C TYR A 440 19.61 -17.63 -9.62
N ARG A 441 18.74 -17.19 -10.56
CA ARG A 441 18.57 -15.76 -10.88
C ARG A 441 18.02 -14.97 -9.70
N MET A 442 17.02 -15.52 -9.01
CA MET A 442 16.39 -14.86 -7.87
C MET A 442 17.38 -14.71 -6.70
N ARG A 443 18.17 -15.74 -6.41
CA ARG A 443 19.23 -15.67 -5.40
C ARG A 443 20.31 -14.65 -5.74
N THR A 444 20.76 -14.64 -6.99
CA THR A 444 21.74 -13.63 -7.43
C THR A 444 21.19 -12.22 -7.36
N TRP A 445 19.88 -12.04 -7.67
CA TRP A 445 19.22 -10.75 -7.58
C TRP A 445 19.04 -10.28 -6.13
N LEU A 446 18.70 -11.20 -5.22
CA LEU A 446 18.61 -10.92 -3.78
C LEU A 446 19.98 -10.81 -3.08
N GLY A 447 21.09 -10.98 -3.81
CA GLY A 447 22.43 -10.93 -3.22
C GLY A 447 22.79 -12.13 -2.35
N LEU A 448 22.01 -13.21 -2.40
CA LEU A 448 22.22 -14.42 -1.62
C LEU A 448 23.27 -15.34 -2.27
N SER A 449 24.00 -16.11 -1.44
CA SER A 449 24.94 -17.09 -1.93
C SER A 449 24.23 -18.20 -2.74
N PRO A 450 24.75 -18.59 -3.92
CA PRO A 450 24.15 -19.67 -4.71
C PRO A 450 24.21 -21.04 -4.05
N THR A 451 25.14 -21.23 -3.12
CA THR A 451 25.47 -22.53 -2.53
C THR A 451 24.87 -22.78 -1.15
N ASP A 452 24.40 -21.73 -0.46
CA ASP A 452 23.91 -21.82 0.92
C ASP A 452 22.37 -21.71 0.96
N PRO A 453 21.63 -22.80 1.21
CA PRO A 453 20.17 -22.82 1.08
C PRO A 453 19.45 -21.94 2.11
N ASP A 454 20.00 -21.73 3.30
CA ASP A 454 19.31 -21.15 4.45
C ASP A 454 19.66 -19.68 4.76
N SER A 455 20.64 -19.10 4.06
CA SER A 455 21.12 -17.75 4.39
C SER A 455 20.16 -16.64 3.91
N GLY A 456 19.48 -16.01 4.82
CA GLY A 456 18.79 -14.74 4.61
C GLY A 456 17.33 -14.79 4.16
N LEU A 457 16.84 -15.90 3.55
CA LEU A 457 15.46 -16.02 3.08
C LEU A 457 14.42 -15.92 4.21
N GLY A 458 14.76 -16.37 5.43
CA GLY A 458 13.87 -16.28 6.59
C GLY A 458 13.50 -14.85 6.94
N ILE A 459 14.43 -13.92 6.85
CA ILE A 459 14.21 -12.49 7.13
C ILE A 459 13.27 -11.87 6.08
N TYR A 460 13.48 -12.16 4.79
CA TYR A 460 12.62 -11.69 3.71
C TYR A 460 11.19 -12.20 3.86
N ASN A 461 11.01 -13.48 4.23
CA ASN A 461 9.68 -14.03 4.50
C ASN A 461 9.02 -13.36 5.69
N LEU A 462 9.74 -13.20 6.81
CA LEU A 462 9.20 -12.54 8.00
C LEU A 462 8.69 -11.13 7.69
N VAL A 463 9.48 -10.34 6.93
CA VAL A 463 9.10 -8.98 6.53
C VAL A 463 7.88 -8.99 5.61
N ALA A 464 7.85 -9.90 4.62
CA ALA A 464 6.71 -10.03 3.72
C ALA A 464 5.44 -10.44 4.48
N ASP A 465 5.52 -11.41 5.37
CA ASP A 465 4.39 -11.89 6.18
C ASP A 465 3.86 -10.78 7.10
N LEU A 466 4.75 -10.04 7.75
CA LEU A 466 4.38 -8.92 8.62
C LEU A 466 3.67 -7.81 7.85
N PHE A 467 4.16 -7.48 6.64
CA PHE A 467 3.52 -6.51 5.76
C PHE A 467 2.13 -6.98 5.30
N LEU A 468 1.99 -8.25 4.92
CA LEU A 468 0.72 -8.84 4.51
C LEU A 468 -0.31 -8.84 5.64
N TRP A 469 0.10 -9.21 6.86
CA TRP A 469 -0.76 -9.14 8.04
C TRP A 469 -1.19 -7.72 8.37
N ALA A 470 -0.26 -6.77 8.35
CA ALA A 470 -0.56 -5.35 8.60
C ALA A 470 -1.57 -4.81 7.55
N SER A 471 -1.34 -5.11 6.27
CA SER A 471 -2.25 -4.71 5.19
C SER A 471 -3.64 -5.31 5.34
N ALA A 472 -3.74 -6.59 5.70
CA ALA A 472 -5.03 -7.26 5.91
C ALA A 472 -5.78 -6.67 7.10
N ILE A 473 -5.10 -6.42 8.23
CA ILE A 473 -5.71 -5.79 9.41
C ILE A 473 -6.22 -4.39 9.03
N MET A 474 -5.44 -3.62 8.28
CA MET A 474 -5.83 -2.28 7.83
C MET A 474 -7.07 -2.31 6.94
N ILE A 475 -7.14 -3.23 5.97
CA ILE A 475 -8.31 -3.41 5.09
C ILE A 475 -9.55 -3.78 5.91
N VAL A 476 -9.42 -4.72 6.85
CA VAL A 476 -10.54 -5.14 7.70
C VAL A 476 -10.99 -4.00 8.62
N ALA A 477 -10.06 -3.30 9.28
CA ALA A 477 -10.40 -2.18 10.14
C ALA A 477 -11.13 -1.06 9.38
N ASN A 478 -10.66 -0.74 8.15
CA ASN A 478 -11.35 0.22 7.28
C ASN A 478 -12.76 -0.25 6.88
N ALA A 479 -12.97 -1.54 6.63
CA ALA A 479 -14.27 -2.07 6.26
C ALA A 479 -15.32 -2.00 7.41
N TRP A 480 -14.87 -1.96 8.66
CA TRP A 480 -15.71 -1.84 9.85
C TRP A 480 -15.77 -0.40 10.39
N ASP A 481 -15.09 0.54 9.77
CA ASP A 481 -15.20 1.97 10.10
C ASP A 481 -16.45 2.56 9.43
N THR A 482 -17.34 3.08 10.26
CA THR A 482 -18.59 3.71 9.80
C THR A 482 -18.42 5.18 9.42
N SER A 483 -17.27 5.76 9.70
CA SER A 483 -17.03 7.21 9.62
C SER A 483 -16.05 7.63 8.54
N ASP A 484 -15.53 6.69 7.75
CA ASP A 484 -14.47 6.89 6.73
C ASP A 484 -13.22 7.62 7.24
N ARG A 485 -13.00 7.61 8.57
CA ARG A 485 -11.87 8.28 9.22
C ARG A 485 -10.66 7.40 9.37
N PHE A 486 -10.89 6.10 9.44
CA PHE A 486 -9.83 5.14 9.69
C PHE A 486 -8.65 5.31 8.72
N PRO A 487 -8.87 5.51 7.40
CA PRO A 487 -7.77 5.76 6.49
C PRO A 487 -6.99 7.04 6.82
N GLY A 488 -7.68 8.13 7.14
CA GLY A 488 -7.06 9.41 7.52
C GLY A 488 -6.31 9.32 8.85
N TYR A 489 -6.90 8.68 9.86
CA TYR A 489 -6.26 8.43 11.15
C TYR A 489 -5.02 7.54 10.98
N VAL A 490 -5.14 6.46 10.22
CA VAL A 490 -3.98 5.59 9.95
C VAL A 490 -2.91 6.36 9.18
N ALA A 491 -3.29 7.14 8.15
CA ALA A 491 -2.34 7.95 7.42
C ALA A 491 -1.60 8.93 8.36
N SER A 492 -2.30 9.63 9.25
CA SER A 492 -1.67 10.54 10.21
C SER A 492 -0.77 9.81 11.21
N VAL A 493 -1.20 8.66 11.74
CA VAL A 493 -0.35 7.83 12.60
C VAL A 493 0.92 7.38 11.87
N PHE A 494 0.81 7.04 10.58
CA PHE A 494 1.96 6.61 9.79
C PHE A 494 2.91 7.76 9.43
N THR A 495 2.38 8.96 9.12
CA THR A 495 3.18 10.13 8.71
C THR A 495 3.64 10.98 9.88
N ASP A 496 2.75 11.22 10.84
CA ASP A 496 2.99 12.13 11.97
C ASP A 496 3.55 11.39 13.19
N GLY A 497 3.25 10.08 13.26
CA GLY A 497 3.72 9.21 14.32
C GLY A 497 2.88 9.29 15.60
N VAL A 498 3.25 8.45 16.57
CA VAL A 498 2.64 8.39 17.90
C VAL A 498 3.70 8.76 18.93
N GLU A 499 3.38 9.65 19.84
CA GLU A 499 4.24 9.98 20.96
C GLU A 499 4.07 8.97 22.09
N VAL A 500 5.14 8.25 22.40
CA VAL A 500 5.19 7.32 23.52
C VAL A 500 6.23 7.83 24.52
N GLY A 501 5.77 8.53 25.54
CA GLY A 501 6.65 9.23 26.49
C GLY A 501 7.39 10.39 25.81
N SER A 502 8.71 10.38 25.84
CA SER A 502 9.57 11.39 25.20
C SER A 502 9.99 11.02 23.77
N VAL A 503 9.53 9.88 23.24
CA VAL A 503 9.95 9.38 21.92
C VAL A 503 8.77 9.42 20.96
N ARG A 504 8.94 10.11 19.83
CA ARG A 504 7.98 10.13 18.74
C ARG A 504 8.31 8.99 17.76
N ILE A 505 7.45 7.99 17.71
CA ILE A 505 7.59 6.84 16.82
C ILE A 505 6.78 7.11 15.55
N VAL A 506 7.46 7.25 14.42
CA VAL A 506 6.84 7.44 13.09
C VAL A 506 6.95 6.13 12.30
N PRO A 507 5.86 5.35 12.12
CA PRO A 507 5.93 4.06 11.43
C PRO A 507 6.49 4.14 10.01
N MET A 508 6.23 5.24 9.29
CA MET A 508 6.76 5.46 7.94
C MET A 508 8.29 5.54 7.93
N HIS A 509 8.90 6.14 8.95
CA HIS A 509 10.35 6.17 9.10
C HIS A 509 10.93 4.77 9.33
N ILE A 510 10.22 3.92 10.10
CA ILE A 510 10.62 2.53 10.32
C ILE A 510 10.59 1.75 9.00
N ILE A 511 9.55 1.95 8.20
CA ILE A 511 9.42 1.33 6.87
C ILE A 511 10.58 1.76 5.96
N TYR A 512 10.88 3.06 5.89
CA TYR A 512 12.02 3.57 5.12
C TYR A 512 13.34 2.99 5.62
N GLY A 513 13.54 2.92 6.94
CA GLY A 513 14.71 2.30 7.55
C GLY A 513 14.87 0.83 7.17
N LEU A 514 13.77 0.08 7.19
CA LEU A 514 13.76 -1.34 6.81
C LEU A 514 14.02 -1.55 5.31
N ILE A 515 13.41 -0.74 4.45
CA ILE A 515 13.64 -0.79 2.99
C ILE A 515 15.11 -0.49 2.69
N ALA A 516 15.68 0.54 3.30
CA ALA A 516 17.07 0.89 3.14
C ALA A 516 18.00 -0.22 3.66
N PHE A 517 17.72 -0.79 4.82
CA PHE A 517 18.47 -1.91 5.40
C PHE A 517 18.50 -3.10 4.43
N VAL A 518 17.34 -3.55 3.95
CA VAL A 518 17.24 -4.66 2.99
C VAL A 518 17.92 -4.31 1.66
N GLY A 519 17.73 -3.09 1.15
CA GLY A 519 18.35 -2.62 -0.08
C GLY A 519 19.89 -2.65 -0.01
N ILE A 520 20.46 -2.19 1.11
CA ILE A 520 21.93 -2.21 1.32
C ILE A 520 22.44 -3.65 1.47
N LEU A 521 21.70 -4.55 2.11
CA LEU A 521 22.06 -5.97 2.19
C LEU A 521 22.10 -6.62 0.80
N ILE A 522 21.12 -6.33 -0.06
CA ILE A 522 21.11 -6.77 -1.46
C ILE A 522 22.31 -6.20 -2.22
N GLY A 523 22.59 -4.90 -2.07
CA GLY A 523 23.74 -4.23 -2.65
C GLY A 523 25.07 -4.85 -2.19
N THR A 524 25.18 -5.17 -0.89
CA THR A 524 26.34 -5.89 -0.33
C THR A 524 26.52 -7.26 -0.99
N GLY A 525 25.44 -7.98 -1.24
CA GLY A 525 25.48 -9.25 -1.97
C GLY A 525 26.00 -9.07 -3.40
N TRP A 526 25.61 -8.02 -4.10
CA TRP A 526 26.14 -7.70 -5.43
C TRP A 526 27.64 -7.35 -5.40
N VAL A 527 28.05 -6.56 -4.40
CA VAL A 527 29.48 -6.24 -4.19
C VAL A 527 30.29 -7.51 -3.95
N LYS A 528 29.84 -8.41 -3.07
CA LYS A 528 30.48 -9.71 -2.85
C LYS A 528 30.63 -10.51 -4.15
N GLN A 529 29.59 -10.59 -4.96
CA GLN A 529 29.61 -11.28 -6.24
C GLN A 529 30.57 -10.61 -7.24
N ALA A 530 30.60 -9.28 -7.28
CA ALA A 530 31.51 -8.52 -8.14
C ALA A 530 32.97 -8.74 -7.73
N VAL A 531 33.27 -8.66 -6.42
CA VAL A 531 34.60 -8.96 -5.86
C VAL A 531 35.04 -10.39 -6.21
N GLN A 532 34.14 -11.35 -6.03
CA GLN A 532 34.43 -12.76 -6.34
C GLN A 532 34.69 -12.99 -7.82
N LYS A 533 33.91 -12.37 -8.73
CA LYS A 533 34.03 -12.58 -10.18
C LYS A 533 35.19 -11.80 -10.79
N ARG A 534 35.46 -10.58 -10.33
CA ARG A 534 36.37 -9.64 -10.99
C ARG A 534 37.79 -9.64 -10.38
N TYR A 535 37.88 -9.71 -9.04
CA TYR A 535 39.20 -9.65 -8.36
C TYR A 535 39.73 -11.03 -8.02
N ILE A 536 38.94 -11.90 -7.42
CA ILE A 536 39.42 -13.17 -6.89
C ILE A 536 39.79 -14.18 -8.01
N ARG A 537 39.11 -14.14 -9.16
CA ARG A 537 39.41 -15.03 -10.30
C ARG A 537 40.75 -14.74 -10.96
N HIS A 538 41.28 -13.53 -10.84
CA HIS A 538 42.52 -13.10 -11.50
C HIS A 538 43.70 -13.01 -10.54
N THR A 539 43.50 -13.20 -9.24
CA THR A 539 44.53 -13.09 -8.23
C THR A 539 44.85 -14.49 -7.66
N ARG A 540 46.14 -14.83 -7.51
CA ARG A 540 46.61 -16.07 -6.87
C ARG A 540 46.47 -16.00 -5.33
N MET A 541 45.24 -15.73 -4.84
CA MET A 541 44.96 -15.68 -3.40
C MET A 541 44.65 -17.08 -2.86
N ASP A 542 45.19 -17.37 -1.67
CA ASP A 542 44.84 -18.56 -0.91
C ASP A 542 43.35 -18.61 -0.57
N ARG A 543 42.80 -19.82 -0.46
CA ARG A 543 41.38 -20.06 -0.16
C ARG A 543 40.94 -19.37 1.13
N GLY A 544 41.81 -19.39 2.17
CA GLY A 544 41.52 -18.74 3.45
C GLY A 544 41.40 -17.23 3.35
N ALA A 545 42.32 -16.57 2.64
CA ALA A 545 42.30 -15.12 2.42
C ALA A 545 41.09 -14.68 1.60
N ARG A 546 40.68 -15.48 0.62
CA ARG A 546 39.47 -15.24 -0.18
C ARG A 546 38.19 -15.28 0.68
N ASP A 547 38.02 -16.30 1.51
CA ASP A 547 36.87 -16.46 2.36
C ASP A 547 36.79 -15.36 3.44
N ALA A 548 37.96 -14.98 3.98
CA ALA A 548 38.08 -13.87 4.91
C ALA A 548 37.63 -12.55 4.27
N LEU A 549 38.07 -12.23 3.05
CA LEU A 549 37.69 -11.00 2.33
C LEU A 549 36.19 -10.92 2.09
N LEU A 550 35.57 -12.03 1.67
CA LEU A 550 34.13 -12.09 1.44
C LEU A 550 33.30 -11.95 2.74
N LYS A 551 33.80 -12.53 3.86
CA LYS A 551 33.17 -12.37 5.17
C LYS A 551 33.29 -10.93 5.69
N ILE A 552 34.47 -10.32 5.60
CA ILE A 552 34.69 -8.92 6.00
C ILE A 552 33.79 -7.99 5.19
N THR A 553 33.69 -8.15 3.85
CA THR A 553 32.77 -7.38 3.00
C THR A 553 31.33 -7.52 3.48
N GLY A 554 30.95 -8.72 3.94
CA GLY A 554 29.62 -8.95 4.50
C GLY A 554 29.35 -8.23 5.81
N TYR A 555 30.30 -8.27 6.73
CA TYR A 555 30.20 -7.59 8.02
C TYR A 555 30.14 -6.07 7.87
N VAL A 556 31.01 -5.51 7.02
CA VAL A 556 31.00 -4.08 6.70
C VAL A 556 29.64 -3.68 6.10
N GLY A 557 29.15 -4.44 5.13
CA GLY A 557 27.84 -4.17 4.52
C GLY A 557 26.69 -4.27 5.51
N PHE A 558 26.71 -5.23 6.43
CA PHE A 558 25.72 -5.34 7.49
C PHE A 558 25.74 -4.15 8.45
N VAL A 559 26.93 -3.73 8.89
CA VAL A 559 27.09 -2.56 9.78
C VAL A 559 26.57 -1.29 9.09
N VAL A 560 26.94 -1.07 7.81
CA VAL A 560 26.42 0.08 7.04
C VAL A 560 24.91 0.02 6.89
N ALA A 561 24.36 -1.16 6.58
CA ALA A 561 22.90 -1.35 6.49
C ALA A 561 22.20 -1.02 7.81
N ALA A 562 22.74 -1.51 8.93
CA ALA A 562 22.20 -1.25 10.26
C ALA A 562 22.25 0.24 10.62
N LEU A 563 23.37 0.92 10.39
CA LEU A 563 23.52 2.34 10.67
C LEU A 563 22.58 3.20 9.83
N VAL A 564 22.51 2.96 8.51
CA VAL A 564 21.61 3.72 7.62
C VAL A 564 20.15 3.41 7.93
N GLY A 565 19.81 2.15 8.16
CA GLY A 565 18.46 1.73 8.56
C GLY A 565 18.01 2.44 9.83
N LEU A 566 18.82 2.40 10.89
CA LEU A 566 18.54 3.09 12.15
C LEU A 566 18.44 4.62 11.99
N LYS A 567 19.30 5.23 11.16
CA LYS A 567 19.21 6.67 10.89
C LYS A 567 17.86 7.07 10.32
N LEU A 568 17.35 6.30 9.39
CA LEU A 568 16.08 6.57 8.73
C LEU A 568 14.87 6.32 9.64
N THR A 569 15.01 5.55 10.71
CA THR A 569 13.93 5.39 11.72
C THR A 569 13.76 6.62 12.63
N GLY A 570 14.64 7.62 12.52
CA GLY A 570 14.59 8.84 13.35
C GLY A 570 15.31 8.72 14.70
N ILE A 571 16.00 7.60 14.96
CA ILE A 571 16.78 7.41 16.18
C ILE A 571 18.01 8.34 16.15
N SER A 572 18.20 9.13 17.19
CA SER A 572 19.35 10.03 17.30
C SER A 572 20.65 9.24 17.51
N PHE A 573 21.67 9.54 16.70
CA PHE A 573 22.99 8.88 16.79
C PHE A 573 23.87 9.39 17.93
N ALA A 574 23.45 10.43 18.66
CA ALA A 574 24.30 11.02 19.71
C ALA A 574 24.80 9.98 20.74
N GLY A 575 23.90 9.10 21.20
CA GLY A 575 24.29 8.00 22.09
C GLY A 575 25.15 6.92 21.42
N LEU A 576 24.86 6.59 20.16
CA LEU A 576 25.64 5.60 19.40
C LEU A 576 27.02 6.11 19.03
N ALA A 577 27.20 7.42 18.80
CA ALA A 577 28.49 8.02 18.52
C ALA A 577 29.47 7.85 19.69
N ILE A 578 29.01 7.93 20.94
CA ILE A 578 29.83 7.70 22.14
C ILE A 578 30.31 6.26 22.18
N VAL A 579 29.40 5.30 21.96
CA VAL A 579 29.73 3.86 21.94
C VAL A 579 30.67 3.53 20.77
N ALA A 580 30.41 4.07 19.58
CA ALA A 580 31.25 3.89 18.40
C ALA A 580 32.64 4.51 18.62
N GLY A 581 32.75 5.65 19.30
CA GLY A 581 34.01 6.27 19.70
C GLY A 581 34.83 5.38 20.64
N ALA A 582 34.19 4.87 21.70
CA ALA A 582 34.84 3.95 22.63
C ALA A 582 35.30 2.64 21.94
N LEU A 583 34.44 2.08 21.06
CA LEU A 583 34.78 0.88 20.29
C LEU A 583 35.95 1.14 19.31
N SER A 584 35.98 2.32 18.66
CA SER A 584 37.06 2.71 17.74
C SER A 584 38.40 2.83 18.46
N VAL A 585 38.40 3.37 19.69
CA VAL A 585 39.59 3.41 20.53
C VAL A 585 40.06 2.01 20.90
N GLY A 586 39.15 1.11 21.32
CA GLY A 586 39.44 -0.28 21.64
C GLY A 586 40.03 -1.06 20.44
N ILE A 587 39.40 -0.89 19.25
CA ILE A 587 39.91 -1.47 17.99
C ILE A 587 41.25 -0.88 17.63
N GLY A 588 41.46 0.44 17.81
CA GLY A 588 42.73 1.12 17.56
C GLY A 588 43.87 0.56 18.41
N PHE A 589 43.65 0.35 19.70
CA PHE A 589 44.64 -0.33 20.57
C PHE A 589 44.86 -1.79 20.17
N GLY A 590 43.82 -2.53 19.79
CA GLY A 590 43.93 -3.92 19.33
C GLY A 590 44.73 -4.06 18.01
N LEU A 591 44.69 -3.07 17.14
CA LEU A 591 45.37 -3.04 15.84
C LEU A 591 46.73 -2.33 15.89
N GLN A 592 47.13 -1.73 17.02
CA GLN A 592 48.30 -0.90 17.16
C GLN A 592 49.59 -1.59 16.62
N ASN A 593 49.81 -2.84 16.99
CA ASN A 593 50.99 -3.60 16.52
C ASN A 593 50.98 -3.87 15.01
N ILE A 594 49.78 -4.11 14.45
CA ILE A 594 49.62 -4.36 13.00
C ILE A 594 49.93 -3.09 12.21
N VAL A 595 49.35 -1.97 12.67
CA VAL A 595 49.56 -0.63 12.07
C VAL A 595 51.04 -0.21 12.19
N SER A 596 51.64 -0.39 13.37
CA SER A 596 53.05 -0.09 13.60
C SER A 596 53.99 -0.89 12.66
N ASN A 597 53.75 -2.19 12.56
CA ASN A 597 54.53 -3.06 11.65
C ASN A 597 54.33 -2.68 10.18
N PHE A 598 53.09 -2.32 9.79
CA PHE A 598 52.78 -1.88 8.44
C PHE A 598 53.48 -0.55 8.10
N VAL A 599 53.38 0.44 8.99
CA VAL A 599 54.02 1.76 8.82
C VAL A 599 55.54 1.60 8.78
N SER A 600 56.14 0.82 9.69
CA SER A 600 57.59 0.54 9.70
C SER A 600 58.04 -0.13 8.39
N GLY A 601 57.24 -1.12 7.88
CA GLY A 601 57.54 -1.75 6.59
C GLY A 601 57.43 -0.78 5.42
N LEU A 602 56.47 0.16 5.47
CA LEU A 602 56.25 1.18 4.43
C LEU A 602 57.41 2.21 4.44
N ILE A 603 57.90 2.62 5.64
CA ILE A 603 59.07 3.48 5.81
C ILE A 603 60.33 2.80 5.24
N LEU A 604 60.56 1.51 5.57
CA LEU A 604 61.67 0.74 5.00
C LEU A 604 61.64 0.66 3.48
N LEU A 605 60.46 0.55 2.88
CA LEU A 605 60.27 0.54 1.42
C LEU A 605 60.58 1.91 0.78
N PHE A 606 60.24 3.00 1.46
CA PHE A 606 60.41 4.37 0.95
C PHE A 606 61.85 4.87 1.16
N GLU A 607 62.36 4.75 2.38
CA GLU A 607 63.70 5.27 2.73
C GLU A 607 64.83 4.37 2.31
N ARG A 608 64.56 3.06 2.07
CA ARG A 608 65.54 2.06 1.67
C ARG A 608 66.84 2.18 2.44
N PRO A 609 66.88 2.16 3.76
CA PRO A 609 68.05 2.37 4.58
C PRO A 609 69.09 1.24 4.40
N ILE A 610 68.63 0.09 3.85
CA ILE A 610 69.50 -1.09 3.56
C ILE A 610 69.27 -1.47 2.10
N LYS A 611 70.34 -1.60 1.34
CA LYS A 611 70.36 -2.05 -0.06
C LYS A 611 70.99 -3.44 -0.18
N SER A 612 70.56 -4.14 -1.24
CA SER A 612 71.20 -5.43 -1.55
C SER A 612 72.67 -5.24 -1.79
N GLY A 613 73.56 -5.79 -0.90
CA GLY A 613 74.99 -5.63 -0.91
C GLY A 613 75.57 -4.86 0.29
N ASP A 614 74.76 -4.29 1.16
CA ASP A 614 75.19 -3.65 2.40
C ASP A 614 75.54 -4.73 3.45
N PHE A 615 76.64 -4.55 4.17
CA PHE A 615 76.96 -5.35 5.36
C PHE A 615 76.08 -4.89 6.52
N VAL A 616 75.26 -5.82 7.07
CA VAL A 616 74.44 -5.60 8.25
C VAL A 616 75.06 -6.30 9.43
#